data_18f18c14661ce5918d9c89087a882211
#
_entry.id   18f18c14661ce5918d9c89087a882211
#
_cell.length_a   1.000
_cell.length_b   1.000
_cell.length_c   1.000
_cell.angle_alpha   90.00
_cell.angle_beta   90.00
_cell.angle_gamma   90.00
#
_symmetry.space_group_name_H-M   'P 1'
#
loop_
_entity.id
_entity.type
_entity.pdbx_description
1 polymer ?
#
loop_
_entity_poly.entity_id
_entity_poly.type
_entity_poly.pdbx_seq_one_letter_code
_entity_poly.pdbx_strand_id
1 'polypeptide(L)'
;LNLDQQIFSWAKVGFTSNLVYRDLNSGVKNTFTKSLSAIPLGDAYTEEGEINHEYITGQYSPMSDFIENQYVDNTRSTYLNVSGYVELTPVKDLTFTSRVNGTLNHSRRGQYWGEKCNANRPSYAGSPHASITNNNAWNYTWENILAYNTTIAKDHNLGGSLITSWNKNQSESSMAASSGQMVDQWSFWRLTSGTSQHVESDFAQTQKMSFAFRLNYSYK
;
A
#
# COMPACT_ATOMS: atom_id res chain seq x y z
N LEU A 1 -3.70 4.49 -19.02
CA LEU A 1 -3.29 4.72 -20.40
C LEU A 1 -2.66 3.44 -20.94
N ASN A 2 -2.99 3.08 -22.17
CA ASN A 2 -2.38 1.97 -22.88
C ASN A 2 -2.09 2.40 -24.32
N LEU A 3 -0.87 2.16 -24.77
CA LEU A 3 -0.40 2.51 -26.11
C LEU A 3 0.42 1.35 -26.67
N ASP A 4 0.06 0.87 -27.85
CA ASP A 4 0.81 -0.07 -28.65
C ASP A 4 0.99 0.51 -30.05
N GLN A 5 2.24 0.62 -30.50
CA GLN A 5 2.59 1.24 -31.75
C GLN A 5 3.58 0.38 -32.56
N GLN A 6 3.20 0.04 -33.78
CA GLN A 6 4.12 -0.50 -34.77
C GLN A 6 4.93 0.63 -35.37
N ILE A 7 6.24 0.67 -35.13
CA ILE A 7 7.13 1.72 -35.62
C ILE A 7 7.66 1.34 -37.01
N PHE A 8 8.12 0.08 -37.14
CA PHE A 8 8.57 -0.50 -38.38
C PHE A 8 7.98 -1.91 -38.51
N SER A 9 8.06 -2.51 -39.70
CA SER A 9 7.60 -3.88 -39.91
C SER A 9 8.25 -4.90 -38.97
N TRP A 10 9.44 -4.58 -38.46
CA TRP A 10 10.26 -5.39 -37.57
C TRP A 10 10.36 -4.85 -36.13
N ALA A 11 9.70 -3.72 -35.80
CA ALA A 11 9.81 -3.10 -34.47
C ALA A 11 8.47 -2.58 -33.97
N LYS A 12 8.09 -3.02 -32.78
CA LYS A 12 6.89 -2.61 -32.03
C LYS A 12 7.30 -2.07 -30.66
N VAL A 13 6.60 -1.04 -30.19
CA VAL A 13 6.74 -0.51 -28.84
C VAL A 13 5.38 -0.48 -28.16
N GLY A 14 5.37 -0.66 -26.87
CA GLY A 14 4.17 -0.52 -26.07
C GLY A 14 4.46 0.17 -24.76
N PHE A 15 3.47 0.86 -24.25
CA PHE A 15 3.49 1.56 -22.97
C PHE A 15 2.14 1.44 -22.28
N THR A 16 2.18 1.13 -20.98
CA THR A 16 0.98 1.11 -20.14
C THR A 16 1.26 1.86 -18.86
N SER A 17 0.32 2.68 -18.42
CA SER A 17 0.38 3.32 -17.10
C SER A 17 -0.96 3.30 -16.39
N ASN A 18 -0.93 3.10 -15.08
CA ASN A 18 -2.06 3.17 -14.19
C ASN A 18 -1.68 3.98 -12.95
N LEU A 19 -2.45 5.02 -12.66
CA LEU A 19 -2.31 5.85 -11.48
C LEU A 19 -3.58 5.74 -10.64
N VAL A 20 -3.43 5.40 -9.38
CA VAL A 20 -4.52 5.33 -8.40
C VAL A 20 -4.17 6.24 -7.22
N TYR A 21 -5.06 7.17 -6.93
CA TYR A 21 -5.04 7.94 -5.70
C TYR A 21 -6.22 7.50 -4.82
N ARG A 22 -5.96 7.29 -3.54
CA ARG A 22 -6.98 6.92 -2.56
C ARG A 22 -6.81 7.75 -1.29
N ASP A 23 -7.91 8.29 -0.80
CA ASP A 23 -8.04 8.90 0.54
C ASP A 23 -9.08 8.09 1.30
N LEU A 24 -8.66 7.45 2.37
CA LEU A 24 -9.45 6.51 3.15
C LEU A 24 -9.49 6.96 4.60
N ASN A 25 -10.69 7.17 5.12
CA ASN A 25 -10.95 7.31 6.56
C ASN A 25 -11.48 5.98 7.09
N SER A 26 -10.77 5.38 8.02
CA SER A 26 -11.14 4.11 8.63
C SER A 26 -11.84 4.37 9.96
N GLY A 27 -12.98 3.73 10.17
CA GLY A 27 -13.65 3.71 11.47
C GLY A 27 -12.94 2.83 12.50
N VAL A 28 -13.36 2.93 13.73
CA VAL A 28 -12.87 2.11 14.85
C VAL A 28 -13.16 0.63 14.58
N LYS A 29 -12.16 -0.21 14.84
CA LYS A 29 -12.29 -1.66 14.71
C LYS A 29 -13.06 -2.25 15.90
N ASN A 30 -13.74 -3.37 15.66
CA ASN A 30 -14.44 -4.18 16.67
C ASN A 30 -15.58 -3.44 17.40
N THR A 31 -16.19 -2.43 16.81
CA THR A 31 -17.30 -1.67 17.39
C THR A 31 -18.46 -2.57 17.76
N PHE A 32 -18.83 -3.53 16.90
CA PHE A 32 -19.90 -4.50 17.17
C PHE A 32 -19.60 -5.36 18.40
N THR A 33 -18.39 -5.93 18.49
CA THR A 33 -17.98 -6.75 19.65
C THR A 33 -17.96 -5.93 20.93
N LYS A 34 -17.47 -4.69 20.86
CA LYS A 34 -17.48 -3.77 22.00
C LYS A 34 -18.91 -3.46 22.46
N SER A 35 -19.85 -3.25 21.53
CA SER A 35 -21.25 -3.00 21.84
C SER A 35 -21.93 -4.20 22.49
N LEU A 36 -21.63 -5.43 22.06
CA LEU A 36 -22.14 -6.65 22.71
C LEU A 36 -21.58 -6.86 24.11
N SER A 37 -20.39 -6.37 24.39
CA SER A 37 -19.74 -6.47 25.70
C SER A 37 -20.06 -5.30 26.63
N ALA A 38 -20.75 -4.27 26.14
CA ALA A 38 -21.13 -3.12 26.93
C ALA A 38 -22.20 -3.50 27.96
N ILE A 39 -22.03 -3.01 29.18
CA ILE A 39 -22.99 -3.24 30.26
C ILE A 39 -24.24 -2.42 29.94
N PRO A 40 -25.46 -3.01 29.95
CA PRO A 40 -26.70 -2.31 29.62
C PRO A 40 -27.23 -1.44 30.79
N LEU A 41 -26.34 -0.93 31.61
CA LEU A 41 -26.64 -0.06 32.75
C LEU A 41 -25.90 1.27 32.55
N GLY A 42 -26.60 2.36 32.79
CA GLY A 42 -26.11 3.72 32.64
C GLY A 42 -26.58 4.38 31.34
N ASP A 43 -26.56 5.71 31.36
CA ASP A 43 -27.09 6.51 30.27
C ASP A 43 -26.08 6.68 29.14
N ALA A 44 -26.50 6.39 27.89
CA ALA A 44 -25.67 6.54 26.71
C ALA A 44 -25.37 8.01 26.38
N TYR A 45 -26.21 8.91 26.83
CA TYR A 45 -26.12 10.34 26.61
C TYR A 45 -26.22 11.12 27.94
N THR A 46 -25.57 12.27 28.00
CA THR A 46 -25.72 13.22 29.11
C THR A 46 -27.08 13.94 29.05
N GLU A 47 -27.44 14.69 30.08
CA GLU A 47 -28.66 15.51 30.10
C GLU A 47 -28.65 16.57 28.97
N GLU A 48 -27.46 16.99 28.52
CA GLU A 48 -27.28 17.93 27.41
C GLU A 48 -27.36 17.24 26.03
N GLY A 49 -27.52 15.92 25.98
CA GLY A 49 -27.63 15.16 24.75
C GLY A 49 -26.29 14.80 24.11
N GLU A 50 -25.16 14.99 24.78
CA GLU A 50 -23.84 14.57 24.32
C GLU A 50 -23.60 13.10 24.63
N ILE A 51 -22.70 12.44 23.89
CA ILE A 51 -22.31 11.07 24.16
C ILE A 51 -21.61 10.98 25.52
N ASN A 52 -22.17 10.16 26.41
CA ASN A 52 -21.57 9.88 27.70
C ASN A 52 -20.42 8.88 27.54
N HIS A 53 -19.16 9.36 27.66
CA HIS A 53 -18.00 8.53 27.40
C HIS A 53 -17.71 7.52 28.54
N GLU A 54 -18.03 7.89 29.78
CA GLU A 54 -17.90 7.04 30.96
C GLU A 54 -19.25 7.00 31.67
N TYR A 55 -20.08 6.03 31.32
CA TYR A 55 -21.46 5.93 31.82
C TYR A 55 -21.57 5.28 33.19
N ILE A 56 -20.54 4.54 33.63
CA ILE A 56 -20.35 4.02 34.99
C ILE A 56 -18.84 4.08 35.26
N THR A 57 -18.45 4.38 36.48
CA THR A 57 -17.04 4.47 36.87
C THR A 57 -16.21 3.27 36.37
N GLY A 58 -15.20 3.54 35.56
CA GLY A 58 -14.36 2.54 34.90
C GLY A 58 -14.98 1.83 33.69
N GLN A 59 -16.22 2.20 33.30
CA GLN A 59 -16.90 1.63 32.13
C GLN A 59 -17.08 2.68 31.04
N TYR A 60 -16.38 2.49 29.93
CA TYR A 60 -16.32 3.42 28.83
C TYR A 60 -17.25 3.01 27.69
N SER A 61 -18.04 3.97 27.22
CA SER A 61 -18.99 3.73 26.13
C SER A 61 -18.29 3.41 24.83
N PRO A 62 -18.70 2.37 24.10
CA PRO A 62 -18.25 2.15 22.72
C PRO A 62 -18.58 3.31 21.78
N MET A 63 -19.60 4.12 22.13
CA MET A 63 -20.00 5.29 21.35
C MET A 63 -19.00 6.45 21.46
N SER A 64 -18.15 6.46 22.50
CA SER A 64 -17.18 7.54 22.69
C SER A 64 -16.12 7.63 21.56
N ASP A 65 -15.92 6.54 20.82
CA ASP A 65 -15.09 6.56 19.61
C ASP A 65 -15.69 7.41 18.46
N PHE A 66 -16.96 7.78 18.55
CA PHE A 66 -17.66 8.63 17.57
C PHE A 66 -17.79 10.10 18.01
N ILE A 67 -17.30 10.45 19.20
CA ILE A 67 -17.22 11.84 19.63
C ILE A 67 -16.27 12.57 18.67
N GLU A 68 -16.67 13.77 18.27
CA GLU A 68 -15.90 14.59 17.33
C GLU A 68 -14.45 14.79 17.83
N ASN A 69 -13.50 14.67 16.92
CA ASN A 69 -12.05 14.78 17.16
C ASN A 69 -11.46 13.76 18.16
N GLN A 70 -12.18 12.70 18.55
CA GLN A 70 -11.65 11.68 19.46
C GLN A 70 -10.99 10.51 18.74
N TYR A 71 -11.39 10.20 17.50
CA TYR A 71 -10.77 9.14 16.72
C TYR A 71 -10.57 9.57 15.27
N VAL A 72 -9.34 9.46 14.81
CA VAL A 72 -9.00 9.67 13.39
C VAL A 72 -8.05 8.56 12.92
N ASP A 73 -8.35 7.95 11.80
CA ASP A 73 -7.44 7.04 11.07
C ASP A 73 -7.60 7.30 9.58
N ASN A 74 -6.76 8.19 9.08
CA ASN A 74 -6.77 8.62 7.68
C ASN A 74 -5.55 8.11 6.95
N THR A 75 -5.76 7.38 5.86
CA THR A 75 -4.70 6.91 4.97
C THR A 75 -4.87 7.50 3.58
N ARG A 76 -3.86 8.22 3.13
CA ARG A 76 -3.73 8.69 1.74
C ARG A 76 -2.67 7.87 1.05
N SER A 77 -2.99 7.35 -0.13
CA SER A 77 -2.04 6.57 -0.91
C SER A 77 -2.10 6.92 -2.38
N THR A 78 -0.92 6.93 -2.99
CA THR A 78 -0.72 7.07 -4.43
C THR A 78 0.02 5.84 -4.93
N TYR A 79 -0.57 5.15 -5.88
CA TYR A 79 0.01 4.00 -6.53
C TYR A 79 0.15 4.29 -8.02
N LEU A 80 1.39 4.24 -8.52
CA LEU A 80 1.71 4.38 -9.93
C LEU A 80 2.33 3.06 -10.42
N ASN A 81 1.75 2.51 -11.48
CA ASN A 81 2.33 1.40 -12.22
C ASN A 81 2.61 1.83 -13.64
N VAL A 82 3.81 1.57 -14.12
CA VAL A 82 4.22 1.84 -15.50
C VAL A 82 4.88 0.61 -16.09
N SER A 83 4.59 0.34 -17.34
CA SER A 83 5.22 -0.73 -18.12
C SER A 83 5.51 -0.23 -19.51
N GLY A 84 6.73 -0.48 -19.97
CA GLY A 84 7.14 -0.20 -21.35
C GLY A 84 7.84 -1.41 -21.93
N TYR A 85 7.65 -1.65 -23.23
CA TYR A 85 8.39 -2.69 -23.94
C TYR A 85 8.77 -2.27 -25.36
N VAL A 86 9.83 -2.87 -25.82
CA VAL A 86 10.25 -2.87 -27.21
C VAL A 86 10.32 -4.32 -27.68
N GLU A 87 9.68 -4.63 -28.79
CA GLU A 87 9.73 -5.91 -29.45
C GLU A 87 10.33 -5.73 -30.83
N LEU A 88 11.36 -6.50 -31.13
CA LEU A 88 12.12 -6.47 -32.37
C LEU A 88 12.08 -7.85 -33.03
N THR A 89 11.77 -7.89 -34.32
CA THR A 89 11.81 -9.08 -35.17
C THR A 89 12.80 -8.88 -36.32
N PRO A 90 14.12 -8.82 -36.02
CA PRO A 90 15.14 -8.45 -37.02
C PRO A 90 15.27 -9.41 -38.18
N VAL A 91 14.96 -10.69 -37.97
CA VAL A 91 14.91 -11.72 -38.98
C VAL A 91 13.71 -12.64 -38.71
N LYS A 92 13.33 -13.39 -39.73
CA LYS A 92 12.27 -14.38 -39.60
C LYS A 92 12.53 -15.32 -38.44
N ASP A 93 11.47 -15.68 -37.69
CA ASP A 93 11.46 -16.65 -36.61
C ASP A 93 12.23 -16.19 -35.33
N LEU A 94 12.93 -15.05 -35.34
CA LEU A 94 13.67 -14.50 -34.20
C LEU A 94 12.95 -13.23 -33.63
N THR A 95 12.62 -13.27 -32.37
CA THR A 95 12.01 -12.13 -31.65
C THR A 95 12.85 -11.78 -30.43
N PHE A 96 13.18 -10.52 -30.28
CA PHE A 96 13.77 -9.97 -29.06
C PHE A 96 12.79 -9.00 -28.42
N THR A 97 12.45 -9.24 -27.15
CA THR A 97 11.60 -8.34 -26.35
C THR A 97 12.37 -7.85 -25.15
N SER A 98 12.47 -6.55 -24.99
CA SER A 98 12.96 -5.90 -23.77
C SER A 98 11.80 -5.17 -23.11
N ARG A 99 11.53 -5.48 -21.84
CA ARG A 99 10.41 -4.93 -21.06
C ARG A 99 10.91 -4.38 -19.74
N VAL A 100 10.43 -3.19 -19.39
CA VAL A 100 10.64 -2.56 -18.09
C VAL A 100 9.27 -2.35 -17.43
N ASN A 101 9.10 -2.87 -16.24
CA ASN A 101 7.94 -2.61 -15.39
C ASN A 101 8.41 -1.88 -14.14
N GLY A 102 7.70 -0.85 -13.73
CA GLY A 102 7.98 -0.11 -12.51
C GLY A 102 6.71 0.15 -11.72
N THR A 103 6.81 0.06 -10.40
CA THR A 103 5.74 0.50 -9.49
C THR A 103 6.30 1.48 -8.46
N LEU A 104 5.50 2.46 -8.12
CA LEU A 104 5.76 3.40 -7.03
C LEU A 104 4.51 3.43 -6.16
N ASN A 105 4.71 3.20 -4.88
CA ASN A 105 3.67 3.28 -3.86
C ASN A 105 4.13 4.26 -2.78
N HIS A 106 3.37 5.33 -2.63
CA HIS A 106 3.55 6.29 -1.54
C HIS A 106 2.30 6.29 -0.69
N SER A 107 2.43 6.14 0.64
CA SER A 107 1.32 6.26 1.55
C SER A 107 1.69 7.05 2.79
N ARG A 108 0.74 7.87 3.26
CA ARG A 108 0.78 8.53 4.55
C ARG A 108 -0.45 8.13 5.34
N ARG A 109 -0.24 7.56 6.53
CA ARG A 109 -1.29 7.26 7.50
C ARG A 109 -1.16 8.19 8.70
N GLY A 110 -2.19 8.96 8.99
CA GLY A 110 -2.31 9.77 10.19
C GLY A 110 -3.34 9.16 11.11
N GLN A 111 -3.00 9.00 12.38
CA GLN A 111 -3.86 8.40 13.39
C GLN A 111 -3.89 9.28 14.63
N TYR A 112 -5.07 9.34 15.25
CA TYR A 112 -5.27 10.04 16.51
C TYR A 112 -6.30 9.30 17.38
N TRP A 113 -6.01 9.23 18.65
CA TRP A 113 -6.90 8.73 19.69
C TRP A 113 -6.90 9.73 20.84
N GLY A 114 -8.05 10.37 21.06
CA GLY A 114 -8.24 11.33 22.12
C GLY A 114 -8.45 10.69 23.49
N GLU A 115 -8.50 11.52 24.52
CA GLU A 115 -8.67 11.09 25.91
C GLU A 115 -9.99 10.33 26.12
N LYS A 116 -11.07 10.78 25.48
CA LYS A 116 -12.41 10.19 25.60
C LYS A 116 -12.58 8.95 24.73
N CYS A 117 -11.66 8.66 23.82
CA CYS A 117 -11.76 7.55 22.90
C CYS A 117 -11.65 6.21 23.63
N ASN A 118 -12.66 5.34 23.48
CA ASN A 118 -12.62 3.99 24.04
C ASN A 118 -11.51 3.12 23.41
N ALA A 119 -11.21 3.32 22.12
CA ALA A 119 -10.13 2.59 21.44
C ALA A 119 -8.74 2.88 22.04
N ASN A 120 -8.58 4.00 22.74
CA ASN A 120 -7.34 4.41 23.39
C ASN A 120 -7.06 3.68 24.72
N ARG A 121 -8.09 3.24 25.41
CA ARG A 121 -8.01 2.71 26.79
C ARG A 121 -7.12 1.48 26.95
N PRO A 122 -7.20 0.45 26.07
CA PRO A 122 -6.38 -0.76 26.24
C PRO A 122 -4.88 -0.51 26.12
N SER A 123 -4.47 0.46 25.30
CA SER A 123 -3.05 0.67 24.98
C SER A 123 -2.43 1.84 25.72
N TYR A 124 -3.20 2.91 25.99
CA TYR A 124 -2.65 4.17 26.49
C TYR A 124 -3.36 4.72 27.73
N ALA A 125 -4.26 3.91 28.34
CA ALA A 125 -5.00 4.26 29.54
C ALA A 125 -5.71 5.63 29.45
N GLY A 126 -6.17 6.02 28.25
CA GLY A 126 -6.82 7.29 27.97
C GLY A 126 -5.87 8.46 27.73
N SER A 127 -4.56 8.29 27.73
CA SER A 127 -3.63 9.35 27.30
C SER A 127 -3.80 9.60 25.80
N PRO A 128 -4.05 10.83 25.34
CA PRO A 128 -4.17 11.11 23.92
C PRO A 128 -2.91 10.70 23.16
N HIS A 129 -3.10 10.07 22.03
CA HIS A 129 -2.02 9.53 21.22
C HIS A 129 -2.20 9.88 19.75
N ALA A 130 -1.13 10.29 19.10
CA ALA A 130 -1.12 10.58 17.68
C ALA A 130 0.08 9.97 16.99
N SER A 131 -0.08 9.60 15.72
CA SER A 131 1.03 9.16 14.89
C SER A 131 0.86 9.54 13.43
N ILE A 132 1.97 9.77 12.75
CA ILE A 132 2.08 9.85 11.31
C ILE A 132 3.07 8.79 10.85
N THR A 133 2.65 7.95 9.92
CA THR A 133 3.51 6.97 9.27
C THR A 133 3.55 7.27 7.78
N ASN A 134 4.75 7.43 7.22
CA ASN A 134 4.98 7.56 5.81
C ASN A 134 5.68 6.30 5.29
N ASN A 135 5.18 5.75 4.20
CA ASN A 135 5.80 4.62 3.53
C ASN A 135 6.02 4.97 2.06
N ASN A 136 7.24 4.75 1.60
CA ASN A 136 7.62 4.86 0.20
C ASN A 136 8.16 3.51 -0.24
N ALA A 137 7.55 2.94 -1.25
CA ALA A 137 8.04 1.71 -1.85
C ALA A 137 8.08 1.85 -3.36
N TRP A 138 9.14 1.37 -3.96
CA TRP A 138 9.23 1.28 -5.40
C TRP A 138 9.91 -0.03 -5.79
N ASN A 139 9.51 -0.54 -6.92
CA ASN A 139 10.19 -1.66 -7.56
C ASN A 139 10.28 -1.43 -9.05
N TYR A 140 11.28 -2.04 -9.66
CA TYR A 140 11.29 -2.24 -11.09
C TYR A 140 11.77 -3.64 -11.44
N THR A 141 11.27 -4.12 -12.57
CA THR A 141 11.72 -5.37 -13.20
C THR A 141 12.08 -5.06 -14.64
N TRP A 142 13.30 -5.40 -15.03
CA TRP A 142 13.74 -5.33 -16.40
C TRP A 142 13.94 -6.75 -16.91
N GLU A 143 13.21 -7.12 -17.96
CA GLU A 143 13.26 -8.44 -18.58
C GLU A 143 13.68 -8.32 -20.03
N ASN A 144 14.55 -9.24 -20.44
CA ASN A 144 14.92 -9.42 -21.84
C ASN A 144 14.64 -10.86 -22.23
N ILE A 145 13.93 -11.03 -23.33
CA ILE A 145 13.50 -12.31 -23.87
C ILE A 145 13.98 -12.40 -25.31
N LEU A 146 14.86 -13.34 -25.58
CA LEU A 146 15.24 -13.72 -26.93
C LEU A 146 14.56 -15.03 -27.26
N ALA A 147 13.68 -15.04 -28.24
CA ALA A 147 12.91 -16.21 -28.65
C ALA A 147 13.16 -16.51 -30.13
N TYR A 148 13.41 -17.81 -30.43
CA TYR A 148 13.50 -18.32 -31.77
C TYR A 148 12.51 -19.47 -31.95
N ASN A 149 11.58 -19.35 -32.91
CA ASN A 149 10.56 -20.34 -33.18
C ASN A 149 10.55 -20.65 -34.70
N THR A 150 10.82 -21.89 -35.06
CA THR A 150 10.86 -22.29 -36.47
C THR A 150 10.19 -23.63 -36.70
N THR A 151 9.73 -23.84 -37.93
CA THR A 151 9.16 -25.12 -38.37
C THR A 151 10.11 -25.74 -39.41
N ILE A 152 10.62 -26.90 -39.09
CA ILE A 152 11.54 -27.68 -39.95
C ILE A 152 10.73 -28.80 -40.63
N ALA A 153 10.95 -29.00 -41.92
CA ALA A 153 10.35 -30.08 -42.72
C ALA A 153 8.81 -30.14 -42.64
N LYS A 154 8.14 -29.02 -42.35
CA LYS A 154 6.69 -28.81 -42.20
C LYS A 154 6.03 -29.41 -40.95
N ASP A 155 6.64 -30.43 -40.33
CA ASP A 155 6.03 -31.21 -39.25
C ASP A 155 6.75 -31.06 -37.90
N HIS A 156 7.95 -30.51 -37.87
CA HIS A 156 8.78 -30.37 -36.67
C HIS A 156 8.78 -28.89 -36.24
N ASN A 157 8.10 -28.58 -35.16
CA ASN A 157 8.11 -27.23 -34.58
C ASN A 157 9.14 -27.17 -33.43
N LEU A 158 10.12 -26.32 -33.57
CA LEU A 158 11.16 -26.07 -32.59
C LEU A 158 11.08 -24.66 -32.07
N GLY A 159 11.00 -24.50 -30.77
CA GLY A 159 10.99 -23.20 -30.10
C GLY A 159 12.04 -23.18 -29.00
N GLY A 160 12.83 -22.11 -28.95
CA GLY A 160 13.77 -21.84 -27.86
C GLY A 160 13.64 -20.43 -27.37
N SER A 161 13.80 -20.22 -26.07
CA SER A 161 13.87 -18.87 -25.50
C SER A 161 14.92 -18.76 -24.39
N LEU A 162 15.64 -17.65 -24.39
CA LEU A 162 16.53 -17.21 -23.33
C LEU A 162 15.91 -15.99 -22.66
N ILE A 163 15.79 -16.05 -21.35
CA ILE A 163 15.17 -15.00 -20.55
C ILE A 163 16.17 -14.53 -19.50
N THR A 164 16.36 -13.22 -19.42
CA THR A 164 17.08 -12.59 -18.33
C THR A 164 16.16 -11.61 -17.63
N SER A 165 16.20 -11.58 -16.31
CA SER A 165 15.42 -10.61 -15.55
C SER A 165 16.24 -10.03 -14.42
N TRP A 166 16.12 -8.73 -14.24
CA TRP A 166 16.66 -7.97 -13.14
C TRP A 166 15.51 -7.31 -12.38
N ASN A 167 15.41 -7.63 -11.10
CA ASN A 167 14.42 -7.06 -10.22
C ASN A 167 15.11 -6.32 -9.08
N LYS A 168 14.60 -5.11 -8.76
CA LYS A 168 15.01 -4.35 -7.58
C LYS A 168 13.76 -3.85 -6.87
N ASN A 169 13.70 -4.09 -5.55
CA ASN A 169 12.69 -3.57 -4.66
C ASN A 169 13.35 -2.71 -3.59
N GLN A 170 12.74 -1.61 -3.26
CA GLN A 170 13.16 -0.76 -2.15
C GLN A 170 11.92 -0.27 -1.40
N SER A 171 11.99 -0.28 -0.09
CA SER A 171 10.98 0.29 0.79
C SER A 171 11.64 1.12 1.89
N GLU A 172 11.02 2.25 2.18
CA GLU A 172 11.39 3.16 3.26
C GLU A 172 10.14 3.44 4.07
N SER A 173 10.27 3.40 5.38
CA SER A 173 9.22 3.85 6.28
C SER A 173 9.76 4.82 7.30
N SER A 174 8.95 5.78 7.67
CA SER A 174 9.21 6.67 8.79
C SER A 174 7.93 6.88 9.58
N MET A 175 8.03 6.78 10.89
CA MET A 175 6.94 7.04 11.82
C MET A 175 7.38 8.08 12.84
N ALA A 176 6.49 9.04 13.08
CA ALA A 176 6.58 9.92 14.22
C ALA A 176 5.29 9.76 15.03
N ALA A 177 5.42 9.58 16.33
CA ALA A 177 4.30 9.43 17.25
C ALA A 177 4.47 10.38 18.45
N SER A 178 3.37 10.67 19.10
CA SER A 178 3.34 11.53 20.27
C SER A 178 2.21 11.11 21.19
N SER A 179 2.40 11.21 22.49
CA SER A 179 1.38 10.97 23.52
C SER A 179 1.28 12.14 24.51
N GLY A 180 0.13 12.22 25.21
CA GLY A 180 -0.12 13.31 26.15
C GLY A 180 -0.42 14.65 25.47
N GLN A 181 -1.13 14.64 24.36
CA GLN A 181 -1.53 15.85 23.65
C GLN A 181 -2.64 16.57 24.41
N MET A 182 -2.57 17.90 24.46
CA MET A 182 -3.51 18.73 25.23
C MET A 182 -4.72 19.20 24.42
N VAL A 183 -4.69 19.11 23.10
CA VAL A 183 -5.71 19.68 22.21
C VAL A 183 -6.08 18.66 21.12
N ASP A 184 -7.29 18.09 21.22
CA ASP A 184 -7.80 17.06 20.31
C ASP A 184 -7.90 17.53 18.85
N GLN A 185 -8.25 18.82 18.63
CA GLN A 185 -8.42 19.40 17.29
C GLN A 185 -7.13 19.38 16.47
N TRP A 186 -5.96 19.34 17.10
CA TRP A 186 -4.68 19.24 16.38
C TRP A 186 -4.43 17.85 15.83
N SER A 187 -5.09 16.85 16.41
CA SER A 187 -5.02 15.46 15.92
C SER A 187 -3.57 15.04 15.67
N PHE A 188 -3.29 14.35 14.57
CA PHE A 188 -1.95 13.94 14.16
C PHE A 188 -1.15 15.03 13.40
N TRP A 189 -1.71 16.23 13.25
CA TRP A 189 -1.03 17.30 12.51
C TRP A 189 0.02 18.05 13.34
N ARG A 190 -0.03 17.96 14.66
CA ARG A 190 0.89 18.66 15.55
C ARG A 190 1.42 17.74 16.66
N LEU A 191 2.33 16.85 16.30
CA LEU A 191 2.90 15.88 17.24
C LEU A 191 3.76 16.53 18.34
N THR A 192 4.30 17.71 18.09
CA THR A 192 5.09 18.46 19.09
C THR A 192 4.30 18.95 20.29
N SER A 193 2.96 18.87 20.26
CA SER A 193 2.09 19.26 21.38
C SER A 193 2.01 18.22 22.49
N GLY A 194 2.47 17.00 22.23
CA GLY A 194 2.49 15.94 23.24
C GLY A 194 3.70 16.04 24.16
N THR A 195 3.61 15.40 25.31
CA THR A 195 4.64 15.37 26.34
C THR A 195 5.73 14.34 26.05
N SER A 196 5.43 13.32 25.26
CA SER A 196 6.38 12.27 24.86
C SER A 196 6.33 12.09 23.36
N GLN A 197 7.48 12.07 22.70
CA GLN A 197 7.62 11.83 21.27
C GLN A 197 8.41 10.57 21.00
N HIS A 198 8.07 9.89 19.93
CA HIS A 198 8.76 8.69 19.44
C HIS A 198 8.93 8.78 17.93
N VAL A 199 10.10 8.40 17.43
CA VAL A 199 10.43 8.40 16.01
C VAL A 199 11.04 7.07 15.64
N GLU A 200 10.58 6.48 14.55
CA GLU A 200 11.13 5.27 13.97
C GLU A 200 11.39 5.47 12.48
N SER A 201 12.39 4.80 11.95
CA SER A 201 12.61 4.70 10.51
C SER A 201 13.14 3.32 10.17
N ASP A 202 12.77 2.84 8.99
CA ASP A 202 13.23 1.56 8.45
C ASP A 202 13.51 1.67 6.96
N PHE A 203 14.48 0.90 6.50
CA PHE A 203 14.87 0.81 5.10
C PHE A 203 15.15 -0.63 4.73
N ALA A 204 14.54 -1.10 3.65
CA ALA A 204 14.81 -2.42 3.08
C ALA A 204 15.04 -2.33 1.57
N GLN A 205 16.04 -3.05 1.09
CA GLN A 205 16.32 -3.17 -0.34
C GLN A 205 16.65 -4.61 -0.69
N THR A 206 16.08 -5.08 -1.78
CA THR A 206 16.41 -6.38 -2.36
C THR A 206 16.69 -6.25 -3.85
N GLN A 207 17.67 -7.04 -4.33
CA GLN A 207 17.99 -7.15 -5.75
C GLN A 207 18.05 -8.61 -6.12
N LYS A 208 17.53 -8.94 -7.30
CA LYS A 208 17.54 -10.31 -7.82
C LYS A 208 17.84 -10.27 -9.31
N MET A 209 18.75 -11.12 -9.75
CA MET A 209 19.00 -11.40 -11.15
C MET A 209 18.65 -12.86 -11.46
N SER A 210 17.97 -13.11 -12.54
CA SER A 210 17.53 -14.45 -12.93
C SER A 210 17.81 -14.70 -14.41
N PHE A 211 18.15 -15.94 -14.72
CA PHE A 211 18.33 -16.45 -16.06
C PHE A 211 17.47 -17.68 -16.21
N ALA A 212 16.79 -17.79 -17.33
CA ALA A 212 16.02 -18.98 -17.67
C ALA A 212 16.23 -19.35 -19.16
N PHE A 213 16.28 -20.62 -19.43
CA PHE A 213 16.26 -21.16 -20.76
C PHE A 213 15.08 -22.10 -20.91
N ARG A 214 14.38 -22.01 -22.04
CA ARG A 214 13.27 -22.88 -22.38
C ARG A 214 13.44 -23.44 -23.77
N LEU A 215 13.22 -24.72 -23.91
CA LEU A 215 13.19 -25.43 -25.21
C LEU A 215 11.84 -26.13 -25.36
N ASN A 216 11.20 -25.95 -26.49
CA ASN A 216 9.94 -26.60 -26.84
C ASN A 216 10.15 -27.35 -28.18
N TYR A 217 9.63 -28.54 -28.25
CA TYR A 217 9.55 -29.31 -29.49
C TYR A 217 8.17 -29.93 -29.60
N SER A 218 7.59 -29.86 -30.76
CA SER A 218 6.38 -30.60 -31.09
C SER A 218 6.49 -31.18 -32.49
N TYR A 219 6.03 -32.41 -32.61
CA TYR A 219 5.82 -33.10 -33.89
C TYR A 219 4.32 -33.17 -34.11
N LYS A 220 3.90 -32.89 -35.35
CA LYS A 220 2.49 -32.90 -35.73
C LYS A 220 1.79 -34.15 -35.35
#